data_701a24bf56b7e25b2cf3ec748fe7347d
#
_entry.id   701a24bf56b7e25b2cf3ec748fe7347d
#
_cell.length_a   1.000
_cell.length_b   1.000
_cell.length_c   1.000
_cell.angle_alpha   90.00
_cell.angle_beta   90.00
_cell.angle_gamma   90.00
#
_symmetry.space_group_name_H-M   'P 1'
#
loop_
_entity.id
_entity.type
_entity.pdbx_description
1 polymer ?
#
loop_
_entity_poly.entity_id
_entity_poly.type
_entity_poly.pdbx_seq_one_letter_code
_entity_poly.pdbx_strand_id
1 'polypeptide(L)'
;MQYGSAMMKRNAMFAFLALAVASVCPAEDDNSDEKIKRLIVGSNFYIDNPDASYRMFMNARRRCGTDTNRFARLLAEVAQTNNDWVAQDAISSLGVYGTSAQLPFLYSMATNEQHGVSAVKSILQLEGVTSNSLEVADRCLSMTNVQARMERENLCLFMLDGFANAPSNSGVRNDVERCVLCFARRSGLYNEHFDGCLSVRIPGYQFSKRRLNVLRDAERNMIIRFNKAFITNAINELVSYPEADLPE
;
A
#
# COMPACT_ATOMS: atom_id res chain seq x y z
N MET A 1 18.07 -21.25 21.15
CA MET A 1 16.75 -21.89 21.06
C MET A 1 15.84 -21.47 22.22
N GLN A 2 15.43 -20.20 22.30
CA GLN A 2 14.55 -19.69 23.39
C GLN A 2 13.38 -18.83 22.90
N TYR A 3 13.20 -18.68 21.58
CA TYR A 3 12.12 -17.85 21.02
C TYR A 3 10.77 -18.58 20.85
N GLY A 4 10.72 -19.90 20.89
CA GLY A 4 9.48 -20.68 20.70
C GLY A 4 8.51 -20.66 21.90
N SER A 5 9.02 -20.48 23.14
CA SER A 5 8.19 -20.56 24.35
C SER A 5 7.37 -19.30 24.63
N ALA A 6 7.84 -18.13 24.22
CA ALA A 6 7.14 -16.86 24.45
C ALA A 6 5.94 -16.68 23.51
N MET A 7 6.06 -17.16 22.27
CA MET A 7 5.00 -17.08 21.27
C MET A 7 3.83 -18.04 21.60
N MET A 8 4.14 -19.23 22.11
CA MET A 8 3.13 -20.21 22.52
C MET A 8 2.31 -19.75 23.74
N LYS A 9 2.95 -19.08 24.71
CA LYS A 9 2.26 -18.52 25.88
C LYS A 9 1.34 -17.34 25.56
N ARG A 10 1.72 -16.53 24.55
CA ARG A 10 0.92 -15.37 24.09
C ARG A 10 -0.34 -15.84 23.37
N ASN A 11 -0.24 -16.85 22.53
CA ASN A 11 -1.39 -17.42 21.83
C ASN A 11 -2.39 -18.12 22.77
N ALA A 12 -1.92 -18.79 23.83
CA ALA A 12 -2.80 -19.39 24.84
C ALA A 12 -3.55 -18.36 25.68
N MET A 13 -2.91 -17.21 25.99
CA MET A 13 -3.55 -16.16 26.79
C MET A 13 -4.64 -15.42 25.98
N PHE A 14 -4.45 -15.23 24.68
CA PHE A 14 -5.47 -14.63 23.81
C PHE A 14 -6.64 -15.57 23.51
N ALA A 15 -6.41 -16.88 23.40
CA ALA A 15 -7.48 -17.87 23.27
C ALA A 15 -8.36 -17.92 24.51
N PHE A 16 -7.81 -17.74 25.72
CA PHE A 16 -8.58 -17.68 26.97
C PHE A 16 -9.40 -16.40 27.10
N LEU A 17 -8.87 -15.24 26.67
CA LEU A 17 -9.65 -13.98 26.65
C LEU A 17 -10.80 -14.04 25.64
N ALA A 18 -10.60 -14.67 24.49
CA ALA A 18 -11.65 -14.84 23.47
C ALA A 18 -12.78 -15.77 23.98
N LEU A 19 -12.46 -16.81 24.76
CA LEU A 19 -13.45 -17.72 25.34
C LEU A 19 -14.18 -17.08 26.55
N ALA A 20 -13.50 -16.30 27.39
CA ALA A 20 -14.11 -15.66 28.57
C ALA A 20 -15.09 -14.52 28.18
N VAL A 21 -14.89 -13.86 27.05
CA VAL A 21 -15.83 -12.82 26.55
C VAL A 21 -17.06 -13.44 25.90
N ALA A 22 -17.00 -14.69 25.44
CA ALA A 22 -18.15 -15.38 24.83
C ALA A 22 -19.24 -15.81 25.82
N SER A 23 -19.00 -15.77 27.16
CA SER A 23 -19.90 -16.35 28.15
C SER A 23 -20.80 -15.38 28.92
N VAL A 24 -20.75 -14.07 28.64
CA VAL A 24 -21.51 -13.06 29.41
C VAL A 24 -22.17 -11.98 28.54
N CYS A 25 -22.39 -12.19 27.25
CA CYS A 25 -23.16 -11.23 26.47
C CYS A 25 -24.62 -11.65 26.37
N PRO A 26 -25.62 -10.74 26.67
CA PRO A 26 -27.01 -10.95 26.27
C PRO A 26 -27.04 -11.23 24.77
N ALA A 27 -28.06 -11.98 24.30
CA ALA A 27 -28.21 -12.32 22.87
C ALA A 27 -28.25 -11.02 22.04
N GLU A 28 -27.08 -10.56 21.66
CA GLU A 28 -26.92 -9.43 20.72
C GLU A 28 -27.53 -9.86 19.37
N ASP A 29 -28.32 -8.99 18.79
CA ASP A 29 -28.78 -9.17 17.42
C ASP A 29 -27.58 -9.59 16.56
N ASP A 30 -27.74 -10.69 15.85
CA ASP A 30 -26.65 -11.32 15.06
C ASP A 30 -26.06 -10.37 14.02
N ASN A 31 -26.75 -9.27 13.73
CA ASN A 31 -26.37 -8.21 12.80
C ASN A 31 -25.95 -6.89 13.47
N SER A 32 -25.69 -6.87 14.79
CA SER A 32 -25.22 -5.65 15.44
C SER A 32 -23.87 -5.17 14.87
N ASP A 33 -23.67 -3.85 14.85
CA ASP A 33 -22.42 -3.24 14.37
C ASP A 33 -21.20 -3.74 15.14
N GLU A 34 -21.32 -3.94 16.44
CA GLU A 34 -20.26 -4.45 17.30
C GLU A 34 -19.86 -5.89 16.92
N LYS A 35 -20.84 -6.73 16.61
CA LYS A 35 -20.54 -8.10 16.18
C LYS A 35 -19.89 -8.13 14.80
N ILE A 36 -20.31 -7.26 13.89
CA ILE A 36 -19.70 -7.12 12.57
C ILE A 36 -18.24 -6.62 12.70
N LYS A 37 -17.98 -5.61 13.53
CA LYS A 37 -16.62 -5.13 13.81
C LYS A 37 -15.73 -6.23 14.40
N ARG A 38 -16.24 -7.02 15.34
CA ARG A 38 -15.51 -8.19 15.88
C ARG A 38 -15.14 -9.22 14.79
N LEU A 39 -16.02 -9.45 13.82
CA LEU A 39 -15.72 -10.33 12.68
C LEU A 39 -14.64 -9.73 11.77
N ILE A 40 -14.68 -8.42 11.51
CA ILE A 40 -13.64 -7.71 10.72
C ILE A 40 -12.29 -7.82 11.45
N VAL A 41 -12.23 -7.48 12.73
CA VAL A 41 -11.01 -7.59 13.53
C VAL A 41 -10.54 -9.05 13.61
N GLY A 42 -11.47 -9.97 13.90
CA GLY A 42 -11.15 -11.40 14.04
C GLY A 42 -10.63 -12.04 12.76
N SER A 43 -11.07 -11.58 11.58
CA SER A 43 -10.55 -12.10 10.29
C SER A 43 -9.03 -11.97 10.18
N ASN A 44 -8.47 -10.96 10.81
CA ASN A 44 -7.04 -10.69 10.79
C ASN A 44 -6.21 -11.64 11.68
N PHE A 45 -6.79 -12.36 12.62
CA PHE A 45 -6.07 -13.31 13.47
C PHE A 45 -5.82 -14.68 12.82
N TYR A 46 -6.37 -14.92 11.65
CA TYR A 46 -6.22 -16.19 10.91
C TYR A 46 -5.16 -16.08 9.80
N ILE A 47 -4.01 -15.47 10.10
CA ILE A 47 -2.92 -15.27 9.12
C ILE A 47 -2.45 -16.62 8.55
N ASP A 48 -2.44 -17.67 9.38
CA ASP A 48 -2.04 -19.02 8.97
C ASP A 48 -3.16 -19.79 8.24
N ASN A 49 -4.36 -19.22 8.15
CA ASN A 49 -5.49 -19.82 7.44
C ASN A 49 -6.26 -18.77 6.62
N PRO A 50 -5.77 -18.45 5.40
CA PRO A 50 -6.38 -17.43 4.54
C PRO A 50 -7.86 -17.68 4.22
N ASP A 51 -8.27 -18.96 4.11
CA ASP A 51 -9.65 -19.33 3.82
C ASP A 51 -10.59 -19.01 5.01
N ALA A 52 -10.12 -19.20 6.24
CA ALA A 52 -10.87 -18.85 7.44
C ALA A 52 -10.99 -17.33 7.57
N SER A 53 -9.88 -16.62 7.36
CA SER A 53 -9.83 -15.16 7.33
C SER A 53 -10.84 -14.60 6.33
N TYR A 54 -10.76 -15.03 5.08
CA TYR A 54 -11.67 -14.60 4.02
C TYR A 54 -13.14 -14.90 4.36
N ARG A 55 -13.45 -16.10 4.87
CA ARG A 55 -14.83 -16.46 5.26
C ARG A 55 -15.37 -15.58 6.38
N MET A 56 -14.56 -15.23 7.39
CA MET A 56 -14.96 -14.32 8.45
C MET A 56 -15.23 -12.92 7.92
N PHE A 57 -14.34 -12.40 7.11
CA PHE A 57 -14.50 -11.09 6.50
C PHE A 57 -15.75 -11.02 5.62
N MET A 58 -15.99 -12.03 4.78
CA MET A 58 -17.17 -12.10 3.93
C MET A 58 -18.46 -12.30 4.74
N ASN A 59 -18.38 -12.98 5.89
CA ASN A 59 -19.51 -13.07 6.82
C ASN A 59 -19.85 -11.69 7.42
N ALA A 60 -18.84 -10.92 7.83
CA ALA A 60 -19.04 -9.53 8.29
C ALA A 60 -19.76 -8.69 7.21
N ARG A 61 -19.30 -8.78 5.97
CA ARG A 61 -19.92 -8.07 4.84
C ARG A 61 -21.38 -8.49 4.62
N ARG A 62 -21.66 -9.80 4.62
CA ARG A 62 -23.02 -10.34 4.41
C ARG A 62 -24.00 -9.84 5.48
N ARG A 63 -23.54 -9.64 6.73
CA ARG A 63 -24.37 -9.14 7.83
C ARG A 63 -24.77 -7.68 7.65
N CYS A 64 -24.05 -6.92 6.83
CA CYS A 64 -24.46 -5.58 6.42
C CYS A 64 -25.56 -5.59 5.36
N GLY A 65 -25.89 -6.75 4.79
CA GLY A 65 -26.92 -6.90 3.74
C GLY A 65 -26.54 -6.13 2.48
N THR A 66 -27.49 -5.39 1.94
CA THR A 66 -27.32 -4.55 0.74
C THR A 66 -26.73 -3.16 1.07
N ASP A 67 -26.60 -2.81 2.34
CA ASP A 67 -26.06 -1.51 2.76
C ASP A 67 -24.53 -1.51 2.69
N THR A 68 -24.00 -1.17 1.53
CA THR A 68 -22.55 -1.04 1.31
C THR A 68 -21.94 0.09 2.13
N ASN A 69 -22.71 1.17 2.40
CA ASN A 69 -22.23 2.29 3.21
C ASN A 69 -22.03 1.88 4.66
N ARG A 70 -22.90 1.01 5.19
CA ARG A 70 -22.76 0.47 6.56
C ARG A 70 -21.44 -0.29 6.69
N PHE A 71 -21.14 -1.20 5.76
CA PHE A 71 -19.90 -1.97 5.82
C PHE A 71 -18.65 -1.07 5.72
N ALA A 72 -18.66 -0.11 4.79
CA ALA A 72 -17.58 0.86 4.63
C ALA A 72 -17.38 1.73 5.86
N ARG A 73 -18.47 2.17 6.53
CA ARG A 73 -18.39 2.90 7.79
C ARG A 73 -17.74 2.07 8.88
N LEU A 74 -18.15 0.80 9.02
CA LEU A 74 -17.59 -0.09 10.04
C LEU A 74 -16.12 -0.39 9.81
N LEU A 75 -15.67 -0.52 8.54
CA LEU A 75 -14.25 -0.61 8.20
C LEU A 75 -13.49 0.64 8.65
N ALA A 76 -14.03 1.84 8.39
CA ALA A 76 -13.41 3.08 8.82
C ALA A 76 -13.33 3.19 10.36
N GLU A 77 -14.37 2.78 11.08
CA GLU A 77 -14.36 2.72 12.54
C GLU A 77 -13.33 1.73 13.09
N VAL A 78 -13.21 0.54 12.48
CA VAL A 78 -12.18 -0.44 12.84
C VAL A 78 -10.77 0.14 12.58
N ALA A 79 -10.56 0.82 11.47
CA ALA A 79 -9.30 1.47 11.17
C ALA A 79 -8.92 2.57 12.16
N GLN A 80 -9.91 3.31 12.69
CA GLN A 80 -9.68 4.38 13.68
C GLN A 80 -9.42 3.85 15.09
N THR A 81 -10.00 2.72 15.44
CA THR A 81 -9.96 2.18 16.81
C THR A 81 -8.88 1.13 17.04
N ASN A 82 -8.24 0.66 15.97
CA ASN A 82 -7.14 -0.30 16.04
C ASN A 82 -5.85 0.33 15.55
N ASN A 83 -4.75 -0.19 16.04
CA ASN A 83 -3.42 0.13 15.57
C ASN A 83 -2.87 -1.03 14.72
N ASP A 84 -1.77 -0.79 14.04
CA ASP A 84 -1.01 -1.79 13.32
C ASP A 84 -1.72 -2.33 12.06
N TRP A 85 -1.49 -3.60 11.79
CA TRP A 85 -1.93 -4.32 10.60
C TRP A 85 -3.46 -4.46 10.47
N VAL A 86 -4.22 -4.49 11.58
CA VAL A 86 -5.69 -4.52 11.54
C VAL A 86 -6.23 -3.23 10.91
N ALA A 87 -5.69 -2.08 11.33
CA ALA A 87 -6.04 -0.80 10.74
C ALA A 87 -5.61 -0.73 9.27
N GLN A 88 -4.42 -1.22 8.95
CA GLN A 88 -3.91 -1.26 7.57
C GLN A 88 -4.79 -2.09 6.64
N ASP A 89 -5.23 -3.27 7.09
CA ASP A 89 -6.13 -4.14 6.32
C ASP A 89 -7.53 -3.53 6.16
N ALA A 90 -8.06 -2.90 7.21
CA ALA A 90 -9.32 -2.19 7.13
C ALA A 90 -9.26 -1.01 6.16
N ILE A 91 -8.17 -0.21 6.17
CA ILE A 91 -7.93 0.86 5.23
C ILE A 91 -7.82 0.31 3.81
N SER A 92 -7.05 -0.75 3.59
CA SER A 92 -6.91 -1.39 2.26
C SER A 92 -8.25 -1.93 1.74
N SER A 93 -9.07 -2.48 2.65
CA SER A 93 -10.41 -2.98 2.31
C SER A 93 -11.36 -1.85 1.91
N LEU A 94 -11.17 -0.62 2.42
CA LEU A 94 -11.95 0.54 1.99
C LEU A 94 -11.75 0.88 0.51
N GLY A 95 -10.59 0.58 -0.07
CA GLY A 95 -10.37 0.76 -1.50
C GLY A 95 -11.27 -0.12 -2.37
N VAL A 96 -11.66 -1.29 -1.86
CA VAL A 96 -12.49 -2.28 -2.58
C VAL A 96 -13.97 -2.15 -2.23
N TYR A 97 -14.28 -1.89 -0.96
CA TYR A 97 -15.64 -1.94 -0.42
C TYR A 97 -16.15 -0.57 0.05
N GLY A 98 -15.32 0.45 -0.01
CA GLY A 98 -15.67 1.81 0.34
C GLY A 98 -16.49 2.54 -0.72
N THR A 99 -16.87 3.74 -0.38
CA THR A 99 -17.54 4.69 -1.28
C THR A 99 -16.84 6.05 -1.16
N SER A 100 -17.22 7.01 -1.98
CA SER A 100 -16.67 8.38 -1.90
C SER A 100 -16.85 9.03 -0.52
N ALA A 101 -17.81 8.55 0.29
CA ALA A 101 -18.03 9.05 1.65
C ALA A 101 -16.82 8.79 2.59
N GLN A 102 -15.97 7.81 2.29
CA GLN A 102 -14.78 7.50 3.07
C GLN A 102 -13.52 8.28 2.62
N LEU A 103 -13.57 8.98 1.49
CA LEU A 103 -12.43 9.74 0.99
C LEU A 103 -11.85 10.74 2.01
N PRO A 104 -12.66 11.57 2.74
CA PRO A 104 -12.10 12.48 3.74
C PRO A 104 -11.29 11.76 4.83
N PHE A 105 -11.74 10.59 5.28
CA PHE A 105 -11.00 9.76 6.23
C PHE A 105 -9.70 9.26 5.62
N LEU A 106 -9.75 8.68 4.41
CA LEU A 106 -8.56 8.16 3.72
C LEU A 106 -7.53 9.27 3.45
N TYR A 107 -7.98 10.47 3.05
CA TYR A 107 -7.10 11.62 2.89
C TYR A 107 -6.40 12.02 4.20
N SER A 108 -7.10 11.96 5.32
CA SER A 108 -6.49 12.24 6.63
C SER A 108 -5.44 11.18 7.03
N MET A 109 -5.61 9.94 6.58
CA MET A 109 -4.67 8.84 6.86
C MET A 109 -3.48 8.82 5.90
N ALA A 110 -3.57 9.45 4.74
CA ALA A 110 -2.53 9.39 3.70
C ALA A 110 -1.17 9.99 4.11
N THR A 111 -1.14 10.85 5.13
CA THR A 111 0.09 11.40 5.73
C THR A 111 0.55 10.64 6.98
N ASN A 112 -0.10 9.55 7.34
CA ASN A 112 0.31 8.70 8.44
C ASN A 112 1.50 7.82 8.01
N GLU A 113 2.56 7.77 8.81
CA GLU A 113 3.78 7.02 8.47
C GLU A 113 3.54 5.51 8.31
N GLN A 114 2.61 4.97 9.06
CA GLN A 114 2.31 3.53 9.11
C GLN A 114 1.26 3.12 8.07
N HIS A 115 0.25 3.95 7.83
CA HIS A 115 -0.93 3.60 7.04
C HIS A 115 -1.06 4.39 5.73
N GLY A 116 -0.20 5.39 5.52
CA GLY A 116 -0.32 6.31 4.39
C GLY A 116 -0.34 5.63 3.02
N VAL A 117 0.50 4.63 2.83
CA VAL A 117 0.55 3.87 1.56
C VAL A 117 -0.77 3.15 1.28
N SER A 118 -1.34 2.47 2.28
CA SER A 118 -2.62 1.78 2.15
C SER A 118 -3.77 2.77 1.90
N ALA A 119 -3.74 3.92 2.57
CA ALA A 119 -4.72 4.98 2.37
C ALA A 119 -4.65 5.56 0.95
N VAL A 120 -3.45 5.86 0.43
CA VAL A 120 -3.27 6.36 -0.93
C VAL A 120 -3.72 5.33 -1.97
N LYS A 121 -3.41 4.05 -1.80
CA LYS A 121 -3.92 2.99 -2.69
C LYS A 121 -5.45 2.97 -2.71
N SER A 122 -6.08 3.07 -1.53
CA SER A 122 -7.54 3.08 -1.41
C SER A 122 -8.18 4.33 -2.02
N ILE A 123 -7.55 5.50 -1.88
CA ILE A 123 -7.98 6.73 -2.58
C ILE A 123 -7.96 6.50 -4.09
N LEU A 124 -6.83 6.00 -4.63
CA LEU A 124 -6.67 5.75 -6.06
C LEU A 124 -7.68 4.71 -6.59
N GLN A 125 -8.05 3.71 -5.78
CA GLN A 125 -9.08 2.73 -6.14
C GLN A 125 -10.48 3.33 -6.18
N LEU A 126 -10.81 4.26 -5.27
CA LEU A 126 -12.14 4.84 -5.14
C LEU A 126 -12.41 5.99 -6.11
N GLU A 127 -11.45 6.87 -6.32
CA GLU A 127 -11.65 8.07 -7.17
C GLU A 127 -10.84 8.06 -8.46
N GLY A 128 -9.96 7.09 -8.62
CA GLY A 128 -9.02 7.07 -9.73
C GLY A 128 -7.87 8.06 -9.51
N VAL A 129 -7.19 8.41 -10.61
CA VAL A 129 -6.11 9.37 -10.58
C VAL A 129 -6.61 10.74 -10.92
N THR A 130 -6.55 11.58 -9.93
CA THR A 130 -6.88 13.00 -9.97
C THR A 130 -5.64 13.81 -9.57
N SER A 131 -5.67 15.12 -9.78
CA SER A 131 -4.60 15.99 -9.27
C SER A 131 -4.43 15.87 -7.76
N ASN A 132 -5.54 15.74 -7.02
CA ASN A 132 -5.52 15.60 -5.56
C ASN A 132 -4.90 14.27 -5.12
N SER A 133 -5.31 13.15 -5.73
CA SER A 133 -4.76 11.84 -5.38
C SER A 133 -3.27 11.73 -5.71
N LEU A 134 -2.80 12.38 -6.79
CA LEU A 134 -1.38 12.46 -7.12
C LEU A 134 -0.58 13.32 -6.15
N GLU A 135 -1.12 14.46 -5.73
CA GLU A 135 -0.46 15.31 -4.73
C GLU A 135 -0.28 14.56 -3.40
N VAL A 136 -1.30 13.83 -2.98
CA VAL A 136 -1.24 13.03 -1.75
C VAL A 136 -0.28 11.84 -1.91
N ALA A 137 -0.25 11.22 -3.09
CA ALA A 137 0.73 10.16 -3.39
C ALA A 137 2.17 10.70 -3.33
N ASP A 138 2.46 11.86 -3.92
CA ASP A 138 3.79 12.47 -3.84
C ASP A 138 4.19 12.82 -2.41
N ARG A 139 3.27 13.34 -1.61
CA ARG A 139 3.51 13.58 -0.16
C ARG A 139 3.82 12.28 0.57
N CYS A 140 3.03 11.24 0.38
CA CYS A 140 3.24 9.92 1.00
C CYS A 140 4.59 9.32 0.60
N LEU A 141 4.96 9.40 -0.69
CA LEU A 141 6.23 8.94 -1.22
C LEU A 141 7.42 9.75 -0.71
N SER A 142 7.22 11.01 -0.35
CA SER A 142 8.26 11.92 0.17
C SER A 142 8.58 11.70 1.66
N MET A 143 7.81 10.89 2.39
CA MET A 143 8.06 10.61 3.81
C MET A 143 9.33 9.78 3.99
N THR A 144 10.09 10.07 5.03
CA THR A 144 11.47 9.56 5.19
C THR A 144 11.60 8.20 5.89
N ASN A 145 10.49 7.60 6.35
CA ASN A 145 10.54 6.32 7.04
C ASN A 145 11.07 5.19 6.15
N VAL A 146 12.28 4.69 6.46
CA VAL A 146 12.97 3.64 5.69
C VAL A 146 12.24 2.29 5.78
N GLN A 147 11.53 2.02 6.87
CA GLN A 147 10.82 0.74 7.07
C GLN A 147 9.65 0.57 6.07
N ALA A 148 9.04 1.66 5.62
CA ALA A 148 7.97 1.63 4.63
C ALA A 148 8.44 1.64 3.16
N ARG A 149 9.73 1.33 2.90
CA ARG A 149 10.31 1.38 1.55
C ARG A 149 9.59 0.48 0.55
N MET A 150 9.48 -0.81 0.88
CA MET A 150 8.85 -1.79 -0.01
C MET A 150 7.40 -1.42 -0.33
N GLU A 151 6.70 -0.88 0.65
CA GLU A 151 5.31 -0.42 0.47
C GLU A 151 5.23 0.76 -0.50
N ARG A 152 6.20 1.68 -0.47
CA ARG A 152 6.28 2.82 -1.39
C ARG A 152 6.66 2.39 -2.80
N GLU A 153 7.63 1.48 -2.97
CA GLU A 153 7.91 0.87 -4.26
C GLU A 153 6.65 0.19 -4.81
N ASN A 154 5.93 -0.57 -3.99
CA ASN A 154 4.66 -1.19 -4.35
C ASN A 154 3.57 -0.18 -4.68
N LEU A 155 3.53 0.99 -4.02
CA LEU A 155 2.61 2.07 -4.41
C LEU A 155 2.95 2.61 -5.80
N CYS A 156 4.23 2.84 -6.09
CA CYS A 156 4.67 3.28 -7.41
C CYS A 156 4.26 2.28 -8.51
N LEU A 157 4.48 0.98 -8.26
CA LEU A 157 4.09 -0.06 -9.20
C LEU A 157 2.58 -0.14 -9.37
N PHE A 158 1.82 -0.03 -8.29
CA PHE A 158 0.37 0.02 -8.33
C PHE A 158 -0.14 1.21 -9.15
N MET A 159 0.47 2.39 -8.99
CA MET A 159 0.14 3.58 -9.79
C MET A 159 0.42 3.34 -11.27
N LEU A 160 1.57 2.78 -11.62
CA LEU A 160 1.92 2.47 -13.01
C LEU A 160 0.98 1.41 -13.61
N ASP A 161 0.70 0.32 -12.91
CA ASP A 161 -0.17 -0.77 -13.36
C ASP A 161 -1.62 -0.31 -13.54
N GLY A 162 -2.13 0.56 -12.66
CA GLY A 162 -3.46 1.16 -12.78
C GLY A 162 -3.65 2.00 -14.04
N PHE A 163 -2.55 2.47 -14.65
CA PHE A 163 -2.57 3.32 -15.85
C PHE A 163 -2.19 2.61 -17.14
N ALA A 164 -1.49 1.47 -17.07
CA ALA A 164 -1.23 0.67 -18.26
C ALA A 164 -2.54 0.21 -18.91
N ASN A 165 -3.59 0.06 -18.13
CA ASN A 165 -4.92 -0.37 -18.57
C ASN A 165 -5.94 0.78 -18.77
N ALA A 166 -5.58 2.03 -18.45
CA ALA A 166 -6.48 3.16 -18.67
C ALA A 166 -6.50 3.55 -20.15
N PRO A 167 -7.68 3.82 -20.74
CA PRO A 167 -7.76 4.28 -22.12
C PRO A 167 -6.93 5.57 -22.22
N SER A 168 -5.99 5.57 -23.14
CA SER A 168 -5.04 6.57 -23.65
C SER A 168 -5.19 8.05 -23.22
N ASN A 169 -5.38 8.35 -21.94
CA ASN A 169 -5.24 9.70 -21.45
C ASN A 169 -3.75 9.97 -21.18
N SER A 170 -3.05 10.41 -22.22
CA SER A 170 -1.59 10.64 -22.19
C SER A 170 -1.14 11.60 -21.07
N GLY A 171 -2.00 12.53 -20.66
CA GLY A 171 -1.68 13.49 -19.60
C GLY A 171 -1.56 12.81 -18.23
N VAL A 172 -2.54 12.03 -17.84
CA VAL A 172 -2.56 11.33 -16.55
C VAL A 172 -1.41 10.33 -16.44
N ARG A 173 -1.10 9.63 -17.53
CA ARG A 173 0.04 8.72 -17.58
C ARG A 173 1.35 9.46 -17.31
N ASN A 174 1.58 10.58 -18.00
CA ASN A 174 2.79 11.37 -17.83
C ASN A 174 2.93 11.91 -16.40
N ASP A 175 1.83 12.30 -15.77
CA ASP A 175 1.84 12.80 -14.40
C ASP A 175 2.18 11.70 -13.39
N VAL A 176 1.70 10.47 -13.60
CA VAL A 176 2.07 9.32 -12.79
C VAL A 176 3.52 8.93 -12.98
N GLU A 177 3.98 8.81 -14.22
CA GLU A 177 5.38 8.52 -14.52
C GLU A 177 6.29 9.57 -13.85
N ARG A 178 5.93 10.86 -13.93
CA ARG A 178 6.66 11.94 -13.27
C ARG A 178 6.71 11.78 -11.76
N CYS A 179 5.59 11.45 -11.10
CA CYS A 179 5.52 11.22 -9.66
C CYS A 179 6.42 10.05 -9.26
N VAL A 180 6.33 8.92 -9.95
CA VAL A 180 7.13 7.71 -9.68
C VAL A 180 8.61 7.96 -9.91
N LEU A 181 9.00 8.62 -11.00
CA LEU A 181 10.40 8.93 -11.29
C LEU A 181 10.97 9.95 -10.29
N CYS A 182 10.14 10.88 -9.78
CA CYS A 182 10.53 11.79 -8.71
C CYS A 182 10.86 11.02 -7.42
N PHE A 183 10.04 10.06 -7.02
CA PHE A 183 10.35 9.16 -5.91
C PHE A 183 11.64 8.38 -6.15
N ALA A 184 11.80 7.77 -7.31
CA ALA A 184 12.98 6.99 -7.68
C ALA A 184 14.28 7.80 -7.51
N ARG A 185 14.28 9.08 -7.91
CA ARG A 185 15.43 10.00 -7.78
C ARG A 185 15.76 10.35 -6.32
N ARG A 186 14.72 10.53 -5.49
CA ARG A 186 14.86 11.07 -4.12
C ARG A 186 15.05 10.00 -3.06
N SER A 187 14.55 8.77 -3.30
CA SER A 187 14.40 7.76 -2.25
C SER A 187 15.73 7.32 -1.61
N GLY A 188 16.86 7.50 -2.27
CA GLY A 188 18.17 6.98 -1.82
C GLY A 188 18.22 5.45 -1.71
N LEU A 189 17.15 4.78 -2.13
CA LEU A 189 16.87 3.36 -1.95
C LEU A 189 16.72 2.64 -3.31
N TYR A 190 17.00 3.34 -4.40
CA TYR A 190 16.92 2.78 -5.75
C TYR A 190 17.75 1.50 -5.88
N ASN A 191 17.18 0.48 -6.48
CA ASN A 191 17.80 -0.83 -6.57
C ASN A 191 17.48 -1.50 -7.92
N GLU A 192 18.21 -2.57 -8.23
CA GLU A 192 18.08 -3.33 -9.47
C GLU A 192 16.65 -3.85 -9.70
N HIS A 193 16.00 -4.36 -8.66
CA HIS A 193 14.63 -4.87 -8.77
C HIS A 193 13.66 -3.76 -9.18
N PHE A 194 13.72 -2.61 -8.50
CA PHE A 194 12.83 -1.49 -8.80
C PHE A 194 13.10 -0.91 -10.19
N ASP A 195 14.38 -0.79 -10.59
CA ASP A 195 14.78 -0.38 -11.96
C ASP A 195 14.22 -1.31 -13.02
N GLY A 196 14.34 -2.62 -12.82
CA GLY A 196 13.75 -3.63 -13.69
C GLY A 196 12.23 -3.51 -13.80
N CYS A 197 11.55 -3.28 -12.67
CA CYS A 197 10.11 -3.07 -12.64
C CYS A 197 9.68 -1.82 -13.43
N LEU A 198 10.43 -0.71 -13.32
CA LEU A 198 10.18 0.51 -14.10
C LEU A 198 10.41 0.28 -15.59
N SER A 199 11.48 -0.45 -15.96
CA SER A 199 11.82 -0.75 -17.34
C SER A 199 10.74 -1.55 -18.07
N VAL A 200 10.02 -2.41 -17.34
CA VAL A 200 8.89 -3.17 -17.89
C VAL A 200 7.63 -2.31 -18.07
N ARG A 201 7.39 -1.35 -17.17
CA ARG A 201 6.14 -0.58 -17.10
C ARG A 201 6.17 0.75 -17.83
N ILE A 202 7.34 1.35 -17.95
CA ILE A 202 7.52 2.64 -18.61
C ILE A 202 8.16 2.39 -19.99
N PRO A 203 7.40 2.56 -21.08
CA PRO A 203 7.92 2.33 -22.43
C PRO A 203 9.17 3.16 -22.72
N GLY A 204 10.18 2.47 -23.25
CA GLY A 204 11.44 3.10 -23.62
C GLY A 204 12.34 3.52 -22.46
N TYR A 205 11.96 3.23 -21.19
CA TYR A 205 12.72 3.66 -20.02
C TYR A 205 14.13 3.07 -19.96
N GLN A 206 14.29 1.81 -20.33
CA GLN A 206 15.57 1.07 -20.20
C GLN A 206 16.76 1.77 -20.86
N PHE A 207 16.54 2.34 -22.04
CA PHE A 207 17.57 3.08 -22.80
C PHE A 207 17.13 4.53 -23.00
N SER A 208 16.97 5.29 -21.90
CA SER A 208 16.48 6.66 -21.97
C SER A 208 17.30 7.62 -21.10
N LYS A 209 17.26 8.90 -21.46
CA LYS A 209 17.77 9.98 -20.60
C LYS A 209 17.07 10.02 -19.23
N ARG A 210 15.78 9.64 -19.20
CA ARG A 210 15.02 9.56 -17.95
C ARG A 210 15.66 8.58 -16.97
N ARG A 211 16.00 7.37 -17.42
CA ARG A 211 16.70 6.36 -16.59
C ARG A 211 18.08 6.84 -16.18
N LEU A 212 18.85 7.40 -17.10
CA LEU A 212 20.17 7.95 -16.79
C LEU A 212 20.11 9.02 -15.70
N ASN A 213 19.14 9.93 -15.78
CA ASN A 213 18.93 10.96 -14.76
C ASN A 213 18.52 10.37 -13.41
N VAL A 214 17.61 9.36 -13.39
CA VAL A 214 17.24 8.66 -12.17
C VAL A 214 18.44 7.98 -11.52
N LEU A 215 19.26 7.28 -12.29
CA LEU A 215 20.45 6.58 -11.79
C LEU A 215 21.49 7.56 -11.22
N ARG A 216 21.76 8.68 -11.91
CA ARG A 216 22.68 9.73 -11.44
C ARG A 216 22.20 10.37 -10.13
N ASP A 217 20.91 10.64 -10.02
CA ASP A 217 20.33 11.20 -8.79
C ASP A 217 20.29 10.16 -7.67
N ALA A 218 19.96 8.91 -7.98
CA ALA A 218 19.98 7.80 -7.03
C ALA A 218 21.42 7.56 -6.51
N GLU A 219 22.44 7.67 -7.35
CA GLU A 219 23.85 7.56 -6.92
C GLU A 219 24.21 8.65 -5.91
N ARG A 220 23.78 9.90 -6.14
CA ARG A 220 24.03 11.04 -5.23
C ARG A 220 23.31 10.90 -3.89
N ASN A 221 22.09 10.35 -3.91
CA ASN A 221 21.22 10.26 -2.74
C ASN A 221 21.34 8.90 -2.02
N MET A 222 22.28 8.04 -2.43
CA MET A 222 22.37 6.66 -2.00
C MET A 222 22.59 6.52 -0.49
N ILE A 223 21.66 5.86 0.19
CA ILE A 223 21.75 5.51 1.61
C ILE A 223 22.35 4.10 1.78
N ILE A 224 22.06 3.19 0.85
CA ILE A 224 22.44 1.78 0.94
C ILE A 224 23.57 1.45 -0.04
N ARG A 225 24.75 1.17 0.48
CA ARG A 225 25.96 0.90 -0.33
C ARG A 225 25.87 -0.35 -1.22
N PHE A 226 25.01 -1.30 -0.91
CA PHE A 226 24.84 -2.53 -1.70
C PHE A 226 24.39 -2.29 -3.14
N ASN A 227 23.67 -1.19 -3.39
CA ASN A 227 23.18 -0.86 -4.73
C ASN A 227 24.21 -0.13 -5.59
N LYS A 228 25.36 0.25 -5.01
CA LYS A 228 26.37 1.07 -5.70
C LYS A 228 26.89 0.40 -6.98
N ALA A 229 27.26 -0.87 -6.90
CA ALA A 229 27.80 -1.60 -8.03
C ALA A 229 26.78 -1.67 -9.19
N PHE A 230 25.51 -1.97 -8.89
CA PHE A 230 24.44 -1.96 -9.86
C PHE A 230 24.29 -0.58 -10.53
N ILE A 231 24.15 0.49 -9.73
CA ILE A 231 23.93 1.84 -10.25
C ILE A 231 25.10 2.30 -11.12
N THR A 232 26.34 2.08 -10.66
CA THR A 232 27.55 2.44 -11.43
C THR A 232 27.63 1.68 -12.75
N ASN A 233 27.32 0.38 -12.76
CA ASN A 233 27.32 -0.43 -13.97
C ASN A 233 26.22 0.03 -14.94
N ALA A 234 25.02 0.30 -14.46
CA ALA A 234 23.90 0.77 -15.27
C ALA A 234 24.18 2.18 -15.87
N ILE A 235 24.82 3.07 -15.12
CA ILE A 235 25.27 4.37 -15.65
C ILE A 235 26.31 4.16 -16.74
N ASN A 236 27.34 3.34 -16.51
CA ASN A 236 28.40 3.08 -17.48
C ASN A 236 27.85 2.47 -18.78
N GLU A 237 26.86 1.58 -18.67
CA GLU A 237 26.16 1.05 -19.83
C GLU A 237 25.50 2.17 -20.65
N LEU A 238 24.73 3.04 -20.01
CA LEU A 238 24.00 4.11 -20.69
C LEU A 238 24.94 5.19 -21.27
N VAL A 239 26.00 5.55 -20.58
CA VAL A 239 26.97 6.55 -21.09
C VAL A 239 27.90 6.01 -22.18
N SER A 240 27.91 4.68 -22.43
CA SER A 240 28.58 4.11 -23.60
C SER A 240 27.88 4.48 -24.91
N TYR A 241 26.63 4.91 -24.85
CA TYR A 241 25.89 5.49 -25.97
C TYR A 241 26.06 7.02 -25.97
N PRO A 242 26.13 7.69 -27.11
CA PRO A 242 26.08 9.14 -27.17
C PRO A 242 24.79 9.63 -26.49
N GLU A 243 24.90 10.57 -25.54
CA GLU A 243 23.74 11.06 -24.78
C GLU A 243 22.66 11.68 -25.71
N ALA A 244 23.09 12.20 -26.88
CA ALA A 244 22.20 12.70 -27.91
C ALA A 244 21.30 11.61 -28.53
N ASP A 245 21.77 10.36 -28.54
CA ASP A 245 21.07 9.22 -29.14
C ASP A 245 20.09 8.54 -28.17
N LEU A 246 20.16 8.87 -26.85
CA LEU A 246 19.21 8.37 -25.88
C LEU A 246 17.88 9.11 -26.04
N PRO A 247 16.75 8.41 -26.20
CA PRO A 247 15.41 9.03 -26.16
C PRO A 247 15.12 9.67 -24.81
N GLU A 248 14.21 10.64 -24.83
CA GLU A 248 13.74 11.34 -23.63
C GLU A 248 12.97 10.41 -22.65
#